data_842b145b54bc1ec581dfe66c5a59f1b7
#
_entry.id   842b145b54bc1ec581dfe66c5a59f1b7
#
_cell.length_a   1.000
_cell.length_b   1.000
_cell.length_c   1.000
_cell.angle_alpha   90.00
_cell.angle_beta   90.00
_cell.angle_gamma   90.00
#
_symmetry.space_group_name_H-M   'P 1'
#
loop_
_entity.id
_entity.type
_entity.pdbx_description
1 polymer ?
#
loop_
_entity_poly.entity_id
_entity_poly.type
_entity_poly.pdbx_seq_one_letter_code
_entity_poly.pdbx_strand_id
1 'polypeptide(L)'
;MAAAPRKQVGKALLIALGGFSLLSVGDAVVKSMAGEWPAPAVSALRYNFGALGLAAAVALRHGRAGFVFPRPLLQLGRGAAVALATMCFFLGVMAMPLADATAIQFTSPILTALLSGLVLGERVPKAAWAAIAVAFAGVLVVLRPNFLALGGEAFYPLGAAFGMAWLITFNRKSAGDAPVLVMQFTLACVAAPLLLVAAGLLSMVGGPGFEIGRRSGDVVAKCALVAVTASTGHLLIYWATTHAGAALVSPMTYVQLIVAAGLGWAWFAEAPDVVSLAGEALIIGGGLLLWRSQRPPMPPEGTPD
;
A
#
# COMPACT_ATOMS: atom_id res chain seq x y z
N MET A 1 -18.95 -3.31 23.43
CA MET A 1 -18.65 -1.99 22.81
C MET A 1 -19.93 -1.50 22.15
N ALA A 2 -20.50 -0.37 22.60
CA ALA A 2 -21.70 0.19 22.00
C ALA A 2 -21.45 0.51 20.49
N ALA A 3 -22.40 0.17 19.62
CA ALA A 3 -22.33 0.44 18.21
C ALA A 3 -22.25 1.95 17.98
N ALA A 4 -21.25 2.42 17.22
CA ALA A 4 -21.11 3.84 16.90
C ALA A 4 -22.37 4.34 16.15
N PRO A 5 -22.85 5.56 16.42
CA PRO A 5 -24.03 6.10 15.75
C PRO A 5 -23.83 6.12 14.21
N ARG A 6 -24.87 5.76 13.46
CA ARG A 6 -24.85 5.64 11.98
C ARG A 6 -24.20 6.82 11.26
N LYS A 7 -24.43 8.06 11.75
CA LYS A 7 -23.81 9.28 11.21
C LYS A 7 -22.28 9.29 11.38
N GLN A 8 -21.76 8.76 12.49
CA GLN A 8 -20.32 8.71 12.75
C GLN A 8 -19.63 7.66 11.85
N VAL A 9 -20.29 6.54 11.61
CA VAL A 9 -19.79 5.50 10.67
C VAL A 9 -19.73 6.06 9.24
N GLY A 10 -20.79 6.75 8.76
CA GLY A 10 -20.78 7.36 7.42
C GLY A 10 -19.66 8.39 7.25
N LYS A 11 -19.43 9.25 8.26
CA LYS A 11 -18.31 10.21 8.25
C LYS A 11 -16.96 9.49 8.19
N ALA A 12 -16.77 8.42 8.95
CA ALA A 12 -15.53 7.66 8.94
C ALA A 12 -15.25 7.01 7.59
N LEU A 13 -16.27 6.48 6.90
CA LEU A 13 -16.12 5.92 5.57
C LEU A 13 -15.75 6.98 4.53
N LEU A 14 -16.34 8.19 4.58
CA LEU A 14 -15.96 9.30 3.70
C LEU A 14 -14.51 9.75 3.93
N ILE A 15 -14.07 9.79 5.18
CA ILE A 15 -12.68 10.10 5.53
C ILE A 15 -11.73 9.01 5.02
N ALA A 16 -12.13 7.72 5.09
CA ALA A 16 -11.35 6.62 4.51
C ALA A 16 -11.21 6.75 3.00
N LEU A 17 -12.32 7.04 2.29
CA LEU A 17 -12.30 7.29 0.84
C LEU A 17 -11.34 8.44 0.49
N GLY A 18 -11.40 9.57 1.22
CA GLY A 18 -10.47 10.68 1.05
C GLY A 18 -9.02 10.29 1.30
N GLY A 19 -8.75 9.50 2.34
CA GLY A 19 -7.42 9.00 2.66
C GLY A 19 -6.86 8.11 1.56
N PHE A 20 -7.64 7.15 1.06
CA PHE A 20 -7.23 6.27 -0.04
C PHE A 20 -7.07 7.04 -1.37
N SER A 21 -7.95 8.00 -1.67
CA SER A 21 -7.81 8.86 -2.85
C SER A 21 -6.52 9.68 -2.81
N LEU A 22 -6.16 10.18 -1.62
CA LEU A 22 -4.94 10.96 -1.42
C LEU A 22 -3.67 10.11 -1.65
N LEU A 23 -3.71 8.81 -1.30
CA LEU A 23 -2.62 7.88 -1.64
C LEU A 23 -2.47 7.75 -3.16
N SER A 24 -3.57 7.55 -3.91
CA SER A 24 -3.53 7.49 -5.38
C SER A 24 -3.01 8.78 -6.02
N VAL A 25 -3.34 9.95 -5.47
CA VAL A 25 -2.76 11.22 -5.93
C VAL A 25 -1.25 11.22 -5.73
N GLY A 26 -0.77 10.74 -4.58
CA GLY A 26 0.66 10.56 -4.33
C GLY A 26 1.33 9.63 -5.34
N ASP A 27 0.68 8.53 -5.70
CA ASP A 27 1.18 7.55 -6.68
C ASP A 27 1.24 8.16 -8.09
N ALA A 28 0.26 8.98 -8.48
CA ALA A 28 0.29 9.73 -9.74
C ALA A 28 1.44 10.77 -9.75
N VAL A 29 1.72 11.43 -8.63
CA VAL A 29 2.89 12.31 -8.51
C VAL A 29 4.19 11.51 -8.66
N VAL A 30 4.29 10.30 -8.10
CA VAL A 30 5.44 9.40 -8.34
C VAL A 30 5.57 9.09 -9.81
N LYS A 31 4.48 8.71 -10.48
CA LYS A 31 4.48 8.41 -11.91
C LYS A 31 4.93 9.61 -12.75
N SER A 32 4.56 10.83 -12.37
CA SER A 32 4.98 12.06 -13.07
C SER A 32 6.48 12.31 -13.05
N MET A 33 7.24 11.59 -12.21
CA MET A 33 8.70 11.64 -12.15
C MET A 33 9.37 10.53 -13.01
N ALA A 34 8.57 9.71 -13.72
CA ALA A 34 9.10 8.70 -14.62
C ALA A 34 9.98 9.35 -15.71
N GLY A 35 11.19 8.80 -15.91
CA GLY A 35 12.18 9.38 -16.82
C GLY A 35 12.94 10.61 -16.27
N GLU A 36 12.45 11.26 -15.21
CA GLU A 36 13.16 12.37 -14.57
C GLU A 36 14.15 11.86 -13.50
N TRP A 37 13.74 10.86 -12.70
CA TRP A 37 14.56 10.30 -11.64
C TRP A 37 14.21 8.83 -11.39
N PRO A 38 15.22 7.96 -11.08
CA PRO A 38 14.94 6.54 -10.90
C PRO A 38 14.06 6.26 -9.68
N ALA A 39 13.14 5.31 -9.82
CA ALA A 39 12.19 4.91 -8.78
C ALA A 39 12.86 4.60 -7.42
N PRO A 40 14.03 3.92 -7.35
CA PRO A 40 14.75 3.73 -6.10
C PRO A 40 15.13 5.03 -5.39
N ALA A 41 15.59 6.04 -6.15
CA ALA A 41 15.97 7.32 -5.57
C ALA A 41 14.74 8.11 -5.07
N VAL A 42 13.64 8.10 -5.83
CA VAL A 42 12.36 8.69 -5.42
C VAL A 42 11.85 8.04 -4.15
N SER A 43 11.87 6.69 -4.07
CA SER A 43 11.43 5.96 -2.88
C SER A 43 12.28 6.27 -1.65
N ALA A 44 13.62 6.33 -1.83
CA ALA A 44 14.54 6.67 -0.76
C ALA A 44 14.30 8.08 -0.22
N LEU A 45 14.23 9.09 -1.11
CA LEU A 45 14.05 10.48 -0.69
C LEU A 45 12.70 10.70 0.00
N ARG A 46 11.60 10.15 -0.56
CA ARG A 46 10.27 10.21 0.05
C ARG A 46 10.26 9.62 1.46
N TYR A 47 10.88 8.44 1.67
CA TYR A 47 10.92 7.81 2.99
C TYR A 47 11.77 8.59 3.99
N ASN A 48 12.84 9.23 3.54
CA ASN A 48 13.63 10.12 4.40
C ASN A 48 12.82 11.34 4.85
N PHE A 49 12.09 12.01 3.95
CA PHE A 49 11.16 13.07 4.33
C PHE A 49 10.08 12.56 5.30
N GLY A 50 9.50 11.39 5.02
CA GLY A 50 8.51 10.76 5.90
C GLY A 50 9.07 10.44 7.29
N ALA A 51 10.27 9.86 7.36
CA ALA A 51 10.93 9.54 8.63
C ALA A 51 11.24 10.79 9.46
N LEU A 52 11.71 11.87 8.83
CA LEU A 52 11.95 13.15 9.50
C LEU A 52 10.65 13.78 10.01
N GLY A 53 9.59 13.79 9.20
CA GLY A 53 8.29 14.28 9.61
C GLY A 53 7.68 13.48 10.76
N LEU A 54 7.77 12.15 10.70
CA LEU A 54 7.29 11.26 11.77
C LEU A 54 8.14 11.40 13.04
N ALA A 55 9.48 11.58 12.92
CA ALA A 55 10.35 11.87 14.06
C ALA A 55 9.95 13.16 14.77
N ALA A 56 9.69 14.23 13.99
CA ALA A 56 9.21 15.49 14.55
C ALA A 56 7.84 15.32 15.24
N ALA A 57 6.90 14.61 14.62
CA ALA A 57 5.59 14.31 15.20
C ALA A 57 5.68 13.48 16.50
N VAL A 58 6.56 12.48 16.56
CA VAL A 58 6.83 11.70 17.77
C VAL A 58 7.44 12.58 18.86
N ALA A 59 8.42 13.41 18.52
CA ALA A 59 9.06 14.33 19.46
C ALA A 59 8.04 15.30 20.09
N LEU A 60 7.14 15.84 19.28
CA LEU A 60 6.10 16.77 19.73
C LEU A 60 5.02 16.10 20.58
N ARG A 61 4.65 14.85 20.27
CA ARG A 61 3.51 14.18 20.92
C ARG A 61 3.88 13.29 22.08
N HIS A 62 5.05 12.65 22.03
CA HIS A 62 5.50 11.64 22.99
C HIS A 62 6.84 12.00 23.65
N GLY A 63 7.49 13.10 23.21
CA GLY A 63 8.81 13.48 23.70
C GLY A 63 9.85 12.37 23.47
N ARG A 64 10.86 12.33 24.32
CA ARG A 64 11.93 11.31 24.25
C ARG A 64 11.44 9.88 24.47
N ALA A 65 10.37 9.69 25.23
CA ALA A 65 9.78 8.38 25.50
C ALA A 65 9.16 7.72 24.26
N GLY A 66 8.87 8.48 23.20
CA GLY A 66 8.37 7.96 21.93
C GLY A 66 9.43 7.34 21.03
N PHE A 67 10.72 7.56 21.31
CA PHE A 67 11.83 7.00 20.51
C PHE A 67 12.21 5.61 21.00
N VAL A 68 11.24 4.69 21.00
CA VAL A 68 11.41 3.29 21.39
C VAL A 68 11.37 2.37 20.18
N PHE A 69 12.04 1.24 20.26
CA PHE A 69 12.13 0.23 19.21
C PHE A 69 11.68 -1.13 19.76
N PRO A 70 10.37 -1.35 19.95
CA PRO A 70 9.86 -2.59 20.51
C PRO A 70 10.09 -3.75 19.54
N ARG A 71 10.55 -4.88 20.05
CA ARG A 71 10.85 -6.09 19.26
C ARG A 71 11.66 -5.81 17.99
N PRO A 72 12.95 -5.43 18.09
CA PRO A 72 13.75 -4.88 16.97
C PRO A 72 13.73 -5.72 15.70
N LEU A 73 13.85 -7.04 15.81
CA LEU A 73 13.81 -7.94 14.64
C LEU A 73 12.47 -7.88 13.89
N LEU A 74 11.37 -7.70 14.62
CA LEU A 74 10.05 -7.55 14.00
C LEU A 74 9.93 -6.20 13.29
N GLN A 75 10.49 -5.13 13.87
CA GLN A 75 10.53 -3.81 13.22
C GLN A 75 11.42 -3.82 11.98
N LEU A 76 12.57 -4.53 12.01
CA LEU A 76 13.40 -4.74 10.83
C LEU A 76 12.63 -5.45 9.73
N GLY A 77 11.90 -6.54 10.06
CA GLY A 77 11.04 -7.24 9.11
C GLY A 77 9.95 -6.34 8.51
N ARG A 78 9.30 -5.51 9.33
CA ARG A 78 8.29 -4.54 8.88
C ARG A 78 8.89 -3.50 7.92
N GLY A 79 10.02 -2.92 8.30
CA GLY A 79 10.70 -1.92 7.49
C GLY A 79 11.23 -2.48 6.18
N ALA A 80 11.79 -3.70 6.19
CA ALA A 80 12.23 -4.38 4.98
C ALA A 80 11.06 -4.72 4.05
N ALA A 81 9.94 -5.20 4.60
CA ALA A 81 8.74 -5.52 3.84
C ALA A 81 8.16 -4.28 3.14
N VAL A 82 8.06 -3.15 3.84
CA VAL A 82 7.57 -1.91 3.23
C VAL A 82 8.58 -1.28 2.26
N ALA A 83 9.88 -1.42 2.50
CA ALA A 83 10.91 -0.97 1.57
C ALA A 83 10.81 -1.74 0.25
N LEU A 84 10.69 -3.07 0.31
CA LEU A 84 10.44 -3.91 -0.86
C LEU A 84 9.14 -3.51 -1.57
N ALA A 85 8.04 -3.38 -0.82
CA ALA A 85 6.74 -3.02 -1.37
C ALA A 85 6.81 -1.68 -2.12
N THR A 86 7.39 -0.65 -1.49
CA THR A 86 7.47 0.70 -2.08
C THR A 86 8.37 0.74 -3.29
N MET A 87 9.54 0.11 -3.21
CA MET A 87 10.47 0.08 -4.34
C MET A 87 9.86 -0.60 -5.55
N CYS A 88 9.31 -1.80 -5.36
CA CYS A 88 8.66 -2.54 -6.43
C CYS A 88 7.44 -1.80 -6.98
N PHE A 89 6.64 -1.15 -6.12
CA PHE A 89 5.49 -0.38 -6.58
C PHE A 89 5.91 0.83 -7.42
N PHE A 90 6.91 1.59 -6.99
CA PHE A 90 7.39 2.76 -7.75
C PHE A 90 8.03 2.37 -9.07
N LEU A 91 8.79 1.26 -9.10
CA LEU A 91 9.26 0.69 -10.37
C LEU A 91 8.08 0.34 -11.29
N GLY A 92 7.04 -0.30 -10.74
CA GLY A 92 5.84 -0.68 -11.49
C GLY A 92 5.09 0.53 -12.06
N VAL A 93 4.74 1.53 -11.23
CA VAL A 93 3.96 2.70 -11.69
C VAL A 93 4.71 3.58 -12.67
N MET A 94 6.05 3.55 -12.63
CA MET A 94 6.87 4.27 -13.61
C MET A 94 7.02 3.51 -14.93
N ALA A 95 6.82 2.20 -14.96
CA ALA A 95 7.00 1.34 -16.13
C ALA A 95 5.69 1.01 -16.87
N MET A 96 4.54 1.00 -16.17
CA MET A 96 3.26 0.58 -16.74
C MET A 96 2.12 1.54 -16.36
N PRO A 97 0.89 1.38 -16.93
CA PRO A 97 -0.27 2.18 -16.57
C PRO A 97 -0.54 2.16 -15.06
N LEU A 98 -0.89 3.34 -14.52
CA LEU A 98 -1.06 3.53 -13.07
C LEU A 98 -2.16 2.60 -12.50
N ALA A 99 -3.26 2.44 -13.24
CA ALA A 99 -4.35 1.55 -12.85
C ALA A 99 -3.91 0.09 -12.81
N ASP A 100 -3.18 -0.40 -13.82
CA ASP A 100 -2.69 -1.78 -13.90
C ASP A 100 -1.75 -2.10 -12.73
N ALA A 101 -0.78 -1.24 -12.47
CA ALA A 101 0.15 -1.41 -11.35
C ALA A 101 -0.59 -1.46 -10.00
N THR A 102 -1.58 -0.57 -9.82
CA THR A 102 -2.40 -0.50 -8.61
C THR A 102 -3.29 -1.75 -8.47
N ALA A 103 -3.90 -2.22 -9.56
CA ALA A 103 -4.72 -3.42 -9.56
C ALA A 103 -3.92 -4.66 -9.17
N ILE A 104 -2.75 -4.86 -9.77
CA ILE A 104 -1.88 -6.00 -9.45
C ILE A 104 -1.44 -5.94 -7.98
N GLN A 105 -1.10 -4.77 -7.45
CA GLN A 105 -0.75 -4.62 -6.04
C GLN A 105 -1.91 -5.00 -5.11
N PHE A 106 -3.16 -4.83 -5.53
CA PHE A 106 -4.34 -5.20 -4.74
C PHE A 106 -4.56 -6.71 -4.59
N THR A 107 -3.65 -7.54 -5.09
CA THR A 107 -3.54 -8.94 -4.70
C THR A 107 -2.91 -9.13 -3.30
N SER A 108 -2.34 -8.07 -2.72
CA SER A 108 -1.72 -8.13 -1.38
C SER A 108 -2.65 -8.68 -0.27
N PRO A 109 -3.97 -8.41 -0.20
CA PRO A 109 -4.86 -9.03 0.79
C PRO A 109 -4.94 -10.56 0.63
N ILE A 110 -4.87 -11.04 -0.60
CA ILE A 110 -4.90 -12.47 -0.93
C ILE A 110 -3.62 -13.15 -0.43
N LEU A 111 -2.47 -12.55 -0.78
CA LEU A 111 -1.17 -13.01 -0.29
C LEU A 111 -1.09 -12.93 1.25
N THR A 112 -1.71 -11.90 1.85
CA THR A 112 -1.80 -11.77 3.31
C THR A 112 -2.59 -12.91 3.93
N ALA A 113 -3.71 -13.33 3.33
CA ALA A 113 -4.49 -14.46 3.82
C ALA A 113 -3.68 -15.76 3.78
N LEU A 114 -2.92 -16.00 2.71
CA LEU A 114 -2.01 -17.14 2.59
C LEU A 114 -0.89 -17.10 3.62
N LEU A 115 -0.22 -15.96 3.78
CA LEU A 115 0.86 -15.79 4.75
C LEU A 115 0.35 -15.89 6.20
N SER A 116 -0.86 -15.40 6.49
CA SER A 116 -1.48 -15.56 7.80
C SER A 116 -1.70 -17.02 8.15
N GLY A 117 -2.13 -17.84 7.20
CA GLY A 117 -2.23 -19.29 7.38
C GLY A 117 -0.87 -19.94 7.70
N LEU A 118 0.17 -19.59 6.95
CA LEU A 118 1.50 -20.18 7.09
C LEU A 118 2.26 -19.67 8.33
N VAL A 119 2.21 -18.37 8.60
CA VAL A 119 3.06 -17.70 9.62
C VAL A 119 2.36 -17.57 10.97
N LEU A 120 1.03 -17.39 10.98
CA LEU A 120 0.23 -17.22 12.20
C LEU A 120 -0.55 -18.48 12.57
N GLY A 121 -0.53 -19.54 11.74
CA GLY A 121 -1.29 -20.76 11.96
C GLY A 121 -2.81 -20.58 11.84
N GLU A 122 -3.26 -19.49 11.22
CA GLU A 122 -4.69 -19.22 11.02
C GLU A 122 -5.26 -20.11 9.92
N ARG A 123 -6.46 -20.66 10.16
CA ARG A 123 -7.14 -21.48 9.14
C ARG A 123 -7.73 -20.56 8.06
N VAL A 124 -7.25 -20.72 6.82
CA VAL A 124 -7.83 -20.04 5.67
C VAL A 124 -9.15 -20.73 5.30
N PRO A 125 -10.30 -20.01 5.34
CA PRO A 125 -11.58 -20.60 4.98
C PRO A 125 -11.60 -21.10 3.54
N LYS A 126 -12.35 -22.21 3.26
CA LYS A 126 -12.46 -22.74 1.89
C LYS A 126 -12.96 -21.70 0.88
N ALA A 127 -13.89 -20.84 1.30
CA ALA A 127 -14.39 -19.75 0.47
C ALA A 127 -13.30 -18.73 0.08
N ALA A 128 -12.26 -18.56 0.91
CA ALA A 128 -11.13 -17.68 0.59
C ALA A 128 -10.30 -18.23 -0.58
N TRP A 129 -10.20 -19.54 -0.75
CA TRP A 129 -9.48 -20.15 -1.88
C TRP A 129 -10.14 -19.83 -3.23
N ALA A 130 -11.48 -19.80 -3.29
CA ALA A 130 -12.20 -19.39 -4.49
C ALA A 130 -11.93 -17.90 -4.81
N ALA A 131 -11.95 -17.04 -3.79
CA ALA A 131 -11.62 -15.62 -3.92
C ALA A 131 -10.19 -15.42 -4.43
N ILE A 132 -9.23 -16.19 -3.90
CA ILE A 132 -7.83 -16.20 -4.34
C ILE A 132 -7.72 -16.58 -5.82
N ALA A 133 -8.40 -17.64 -6.24
CA ALA A 133 -8.37 -18.09 -7.63
C ALA A 133 -8.92 -17.04 -8.60
N VAL A 134 -10.06 -16.40 -8.26
CA VAL A 134 -10.69 -15.33 -9.06
C VAL A 134 -9.74 -14.13 -9.19
N ALA A 135 -9.19 -13.64 -8.09
CA ALA A 135 -8.31 -12.47 -8.15
C ALA A 135 -6.98 -12.80 -8.86
N PHE A 136 -6.44 -14.01 -8.68
CA PHE A 136 -5.24 -14.43 -9.40
C PHE A 136 -5.48 -14.54 -10.91
N ALA A 137 -6.64 -15.04 -11.33
CA ALA A 137 -7.05 -14.99 -12.75
C ALA A 137 -7.09 -13.55 -13.27
N GLY A 138 -7.63 -12.60 -12.49
CA GLY A 138 -7.60 -11.17 -12.82
C GLY A 138 -6.19 -10.61 -12.99
N VAL A 139 -5.26 -10.99 -12.10
CA VAL A 139 -3.84 -10.60 -12.24
C VAL A 139 -3.24 -11.11 -13.54
N LEU A 140 -3.49 -12.36 -13.90
CA LEU A 140 -2.97 -12.93 -15.16
C LEU A 140 -3.52 -12.19 -16.37
N VAL A 141 -4.78 -11.75 -16.32
CA VAL A 141 -5.42 -10.97 -17.40
C VAL A 141 -4.76 -9.58 -17.52
N VAL A 142 -4.58 -8.84 -16.41
CA VAL A 142 -3.93 -7.51 -16.42
C VAL A 142 -2.43 -7.63 -16.78
N LEU A 143 -1.76 -8.68 -16.29
CA LEU A 143 -0.33 -8.86 -16.49
C LEU A 143 0.02 -9.21 -17.94
N ARG A 144 -0.87 -9.89 -18.66
CA ARG A 144 -0.61 -10.38 -20.01
C ARG A 144 -0.19 -9.30 -21.01
N PRO A 145 -0.94 -8.20 -21.22
CA PRO A 145 -0.53 -7.15 -22.13
C PRO A 145 0.76 -6.45 -21.64
N ASN A 146 0.87 -6.21 -20.35
CA ASN A 146 2.04 -5.57 -19.76
C ASN A 146 3.30 -6.45 -19.87
N PHE A 147 3.17 -7.79 -19.71
CA PHE A 147 4.29 -8.70 -19.88
C PHE A 147 4.80 -8.74 -21.31
N LEU A 148 3.90 -8.68 -22.30
CA LEU A 148 4.30 -8.65 -23.73
C LEU A 148 5.02 -7.35 -24.08
N ALA A 149 4.67 -6.23 -23.44
CA ALA A 149 5.26 -4.92 -23.69
C ALA A 149 6.57 -4.70 -22.90
N LEU A 150 6.62 -5.11 -21.64
CA LEU A 150 7.66 -4.75 -20.66
C LEU A 150 8.54 -5.93 -20.22
N GLY A 151 8.16 -7.16 -20.57
CA GLY A 151 8.89 -8.35 -20.12
C GLY A 151 8.86 -8.49 -18.59
N GLY A 152 10.04 -8.70 -17.99
CA GLY A 152 10.18 -8.95 -16.55
C GLY A 152 9.73 -7.79 -15.65
N GLU A 153 9.73 -6.56 -16.15
CA GLU A 153 9.33 -5.38 -15.36
C GLU A 153 7.85 -5.41 -14.97
N ALA A 154 7.01 -6.11 -15.76
CA ALA A 154 5.61 -6.32 -15.45
C ALA A 154 5.37 -7.02 -14.11
N PHE A 155 6.36 -7.70 -13.55
CA PHE A 155 6.26 -8.35 -12.24
C PHE A 155 6.55 -7.43 -11.04
N TYR A 156 7.00 -6.20 -11.25
CA TYR A 156 7.27 -5.29 -10.13
C TYR A 156 6.05 -5.11 -9.20
N PRO A 157 4.80 -4.89 -9.67
CA PRO A 157 3.66 -4.74 -8.77
C PRO A 157 3.32 -6.02 -7.98
N LEU A 158 3.66 -7.20 -8.48
CA LEU A 158 3.54 -8.46 -7.71
C LEU A 158 4.56 -8.49 -6.56
N GLY A 159 5.79 -8.04 -6.79
CA GLY A 159 6.78 -7.82 -5.74
C GLY A 159 6.28 -6.84 -4.67
N ALA A 160 5.60 -5.77 -5.11
CA ALA A 160 4.96 -4.82 -4.20
C ALA A 160 3.84 -5.47 -3.38
N ALA A 161 2.97 -6.27 -4.01
CA ALA A 161 1.91 -7.01 -3.32
C ALA A 161 2.46 -8.00 -2.28
N PHE A 162 3.54 -8.69 -2.61
CA PHE A 162 4.23 -9.61 -1.69
C PHE A 162 4.83 -8.88 -0.49
N GLY A 163 5.55 -7.78 -0.72
CA GLY A 163 6.10 -6.94 0.35
C GLY A 163 5.00 -6.38 1.25
N MET A 164 3.88 -5.92 0.68
CA MET A 164 2.73 -5.43 1.43
C MET A 164 2.07 -6.55 2.27
N ALA A 165 1.96 -7.76 1.74
CA ALA A 165 1.41 -8.90 2.46
C ALA A 165 2.26 -9.26 3.69
N TRP A 166 3.59 -9.25 3.57
CA TRP A 166 4.51 -9.41 4.69
C TRP A 166 4.36 -8.28 5.70
N LEU A 167 4.29 -7.03 5.24
CA LEU A 167 4.10 -5.87 6.12
C LEU A 167 2.83 -6.02 6.97
N ILE A 168 1.70 -6.37 6.33
CA ILE A 168 0.42 -6.55 7.04
C ILE A 168 0.53 -7.70 8.05
N THR A 169 1.16 -8.81 7.69
CA THR A 169 1.38 -9.96 8.57
C THR A 169 2.23 -9.58 9.79
N PHE A 170 3.33 -8.84 9.59
CA PHE A 170 4.15 -8.34 10.68
C PHE A 170 3.44 -7.27 11.52
N ASN A 171 2.62 -6.41 10.91
CA ASN A 171 1.79 -5.44 11.63
C ASN A 171 0.83 -6.14 12.59
N ARG A 172 0.21 -7.27 12.18
CA ARG A 172 -0.65 -8.08 13.07
C ARG A 172 0.15 -8.63 14.26
N LYS A 173 1.38 -9.11 14.03
CA LYS A 173 2.27 -9.60 15.10
C LYS A 173 2.72 -8.52 16.08
N SER A 174 2.82 -7.27 15.62
CA SER A 174 3.29 -6.12 16.40
C SER A 174 2.15 -5.25 16.95
N ALA A 175 0.90 -5.69 16.78
CA ALA A 175 -0.23 -4.93 17.28
C ALA A 175 -0.17 -4.76 18.81
N GLY A 176 -0.29 -3.53 19.28
CA GLY A 176 -0.24 -3.19 20.69
C GLY A 176 1.17 -2.95 21.30
N ASP A 177 2.25 -3.12 20.54
CA ASP A 177 3.61 -2.92 21.06
C ASP A 177 3.92 -1.47 21.43
N ALA A 178 3.35 -0.50 20.72
CA ALA A 178 3.50 0.93 20.97
C ALA A 178 2.35 1.71 20.31
N PRO A 179 2.19 3.02 20.63
CA PRO A 179 1.27 3.90 19.92
C PRO A 179 1.52 3.90 18.42
N VAL A 180 0.45 4.04 17.62
CA VAL A 180 0.52 3.94 16.14
C VAL A 180 1.52 4.89 15.54
N LEU A 181 1.61 6.13 16.03
CA LEU A 181 2.58 7.12 15.54
C LEU A 181 4.03 6.63 15.73
N VAL A 182 4.32 6.02 16.88
CA VAL A 182 5.63 5.42 17.19
C VAL A 182 5.89 4.22 16.27
N MET A 183 4.88 3.39 16.03
CA MET A 183 4.99 2.23 15.12
C MET A 183 5.21 2.63 13.66
N GLN A 184 4.65 3.75 13.21
CA GLN A 184 4.92 4.31 11.88
C GLN A 184 6.31 4.93 11.80
N PHE A 185 6.75 5.61 12.86
CA PHE A 185 8.11 6.13 12.94
C PHE A 185 9.16 5.02 12.89
N THR A 186 9.03 3.95 13.68
CA THR A 186 9.99 2.84 13.67
C THR A 186 10.06 2.15 12.32
N LEU A 187 8.92 1.98 11.63
CA LEU A 187 8.84 1.44 10.28
C LEU A 187 9.62 2.33 9.29
N ALA A 188 9.39 3.65 9.33
CA ALA A 188 10.07 4.59 8.44
C ALA A 188 11.58 4.67 8.72
N CYS A 189 11.99 4.59 9.99
CA CYS A 189 13.41 4.57 10.40
C CYS A 189 14.19 3.36 9.86
N VAL A 190 13.52 2.24 9.63
CA VAL A 190 14.13 1.07 9.00
C VAL A 190 14.07 1.16 7.48
N ALA A 191 12.91 1.54 6.94
CA ALA A 191 12.71 1.58 5.49
C ALA A 191 13.59 2.64 4.82
N ALA A 192 13.75 3.83 5.40
CA ALA A 192 14.52 4.92 4.82
C ALA A 192 15.98 4.54 4.53
N PRO A 193 16.77 4.02 5.48
CA PRO A 193 18.16 3.62 5.22
C PRO A 193 18.24 2.42 4.26
N LEU A 194 17.32 1.46 4.33
CA LEU A 194 17.29 0.33 3.40
C LEU A 194 17.08 0.80 1.95
N LEU A 195 16.15 1.74 1.75
CA LEU A 195 15.89 2.32 0.43
C LEU A 195 17.05 3.18 -0.06
N LEU A 196 17.72 3.92 0.83
CA LEU A 196 18.96 4.65 0.48
C LEU A 196 20.06 3.71 0.00
N VAL A 197 20.32 2.65 0.76
CA VAL A 197 21.32 1.63 0.40
C VAL A 197 20.95 0.97 -0.93
N ALA A 198 19.69 0.57 -1.09
CA ALA A 198 19.23 -0.05 -2.33
C ALA A 198 19.33 0.91 -3.54
N ALA A 199 18.97 2.19 -3.37
CA ALA A 199 19.12 3.19 -4.41
C ALA A 199 20.59 3.41 -4.78
N GLY A 200 21.49 3.48 -3.78
CA GLY A 200 22.93 3.58 -4.01
C GLY A 200 23.50 2.37 -4.74
N LEU A 201 23.15 1.15 -4.32
CA LEU A 201 23.62 -0.07 -4.98
C LEU A 201 23.12 -0.16 -6.42
N LEU A 202 21.82 0.11 -6.65
CA LEU A 202 21.24 0.09 -7.99
C LEU A 202 21.83 1.16 -8.90
N SER A 203 22.21 2.32 -8.36
CA SER A 203 22.91 3.35 -9.16
C SER A 203 24.30 2.94 -9.60
N MET A 204 24.95 2.00 -8.86
CA MET A 204 26.29 1.52 -9.21
C MET A 204 26.28 0.31 -10.16
N VAL A 205 25.25 -0.54 -10.08
CA VAL A 205 25.21 -1.82 -10.80
C VAL A 205 23.99 -1.98 -11.73
N GLY A 206 22.97 -1.12 -11.62
CA GLY A 206 21.69 -1.26 -12.30
C GLY A 206 21.65 -0.82 -13.77
N GLY A 207 22.76 -0.28 -14.30
CA GLY A 207 22.84 0.18 -15.68
C GLY A 207 22.08 1.48 -15.97
N PRO A 208 21.89 1.81 -17.26
CA PRO A 208 21.21 3.04 -17.67
C PRO A 208 19.79 3.13 -17.09
N GLY A 209 19.42 4.31 -16.56
CA GLY A 209 18.12 4.54 -15.93
C GLY A 209 18.11 4.45 -14.40
N PHE A 210 19.17 3.92 -13.77
CA PHE A 210 19.32 3.93 -12.31
C PHE A 210 20.31 4.98 -11.80
N GLU A 211 20.84 5.81 -12.66
CA GLU A 211 21.82 6.84 -12.31
C GLU A 211 21.21 7.95 -11.44
N ILE A 212 21.75 8.12 -10.23
CA ILE A 212 21.34 9.18 -9.31
C ILE A 212 22.14 10.44 -9.63
N GLY A 213 21.71 11.20 -10.63
CA GLY A 213 22.31 12.50 -10.95
C GLY A 213 21.73 13.65 -10.10
N ARG A 214 22.31 14.85 -10.24
CA ARG A 214 21.81 16.08 -9.61
C ARG A 214 20.40 16.40 -10.17
N ARG A 215 19.43 16.70 -9.30
CA ARG A 215 18.02 16.89 -9.70
C ARG A 215 17.54 18.31 -9.45
N SER A 216 16.50 18.68 -10.20
CA SER A 216 15.81 19.96 -10.04
C SER A 216 15.11 20.05 -8.69
N GLY A 217 14.89 21.25 -8.18
CA GLY A 217 14.09 21.47 -6.99
C GLY A 217 12.66 20.96 -7.11
N ASP A 218 12.13 20.86 -8.33
CA ASP A 218 10.79 20.33 -8.62
C ASP A 218 10.67 18.84 -8.23
N VAL A 219 11.61 18.00 -8.64
CA VAL A 219 11.62 16.57 -8.27
C VAL A 219 11.70 16.40 -6.74
N VAL A 220 12.52 17.20 -6.07
CA VAL A 220 12.63 17.18 -4.60
C VAL A 220 11.30 17.60 -3.96
N ALA A 221 10.64 18.65 -4.48
CA ALA A 221 9.34 19.10 -4.00
C ALA A 221 8.24 18.04 -4.24
N LYS A 222 8.24 17.37 -5.40
CA LYS A 222 7.34 16.23 -5.67
C LYS A 222 7.55 15.10 -4.67
N CYS A 223 8.80 14.72 -4.34
CA CYS A 223 9.09 13.71 -3.31
C CYS A 223 8.58 14.13 -1.93
N ALA A 224 8.74 15.39 -1.54
CA ALA A 224 8.18 15.92 -0.29
C ALA A 224 6.65 15.89 -0.29
N LEU A 225 6.01 16.27 -1.41
CA LEU A 225 4.56 16.18 -1.59
C LEU A 225 4.06 14.74 -1.44
N VAL A 226 4.74 13.76 -2.05
CA VAL A 226 4.42 12.33 -1.90
C VAL A 226 4.55 11.88 -0.44
N ALA A 227 5.57 12.36 0.29
CA ALA A 227 5.69 12.04 1.71
C ALA A 227 4.52 12.62 2.54
N VAL A 228 4.08 13.84 2.24
CA VAL A 228 2.93 14.49 2.90
C VAL A 228 1.62 13.78 2.56
N THR A 229 1.35 13.52 1.27
CA THR A 229 0.12 12.84 0.84
C THR A 229 0.01 11.44 1.45
N ALA A 230 1.11 10.67 1.46
CA ALA A 230 1.14 9.35 2.07
C ALA A 230 0.93 9.41 3.59
N SER A 231 1.61 10.28 4.30
CA SER A 231 1.45 10.41 5.76
C SER A 231 0.04 10.84 6.14
N THR A 232 -0.52 11.82 5.42
CA THR A 232 -1.90 12.31 5.65
C THR A 232 -2.92 11.22 5.30
N GLY A 233 -2.76 10.55 4.15
CA GLY A 233 -3.63 9.45 3.74
C GLY A 233 -3.68 8.33 4.78
N HIS A 234 -2.52 7.88 5.25
CA HIS A 234 -2.46 6.86 6.30
C HIS A 234 -3.07 7.31 7.64
N LEU A 235 -2.91 8.58 8.03
CA LEU A 235 -3.54 9.12 9.24
C LEU A 235 -5.07 9.14 9.11
N LEU A 236 -5.62 9.54 7.95
CA LEU A 236 -7.05 9.56 7.69
C LEU A 236 -7.64 8.14 7.70
N ILE A 237 -6.97 7.17 7.05
CA ILE A 237 -7.36 5.76 7.04
C ILE A 237 -7.32 5.18 8.45
N TYR A 238 -6.27 5.47 9.21
CA TYR A 238 -6.16 5.04 10.60
C TYR A 238 -7.31 5.59 11.45
N TRP A 239 -7.57 6.89 11.37
CA TRP A 239 -8.68 7.52 12.09
C TRP A 239 -10.03 6.88 11.72
N ALA A 240 -10.28 6.66 10.44
CA ALA A 240 -11.48 6.00 9.95
C ALA A 240 -11.63 4.58 10.50
N THR A 241 -10.53 3.81 10.51
CA THR A 241 -10.49 2.43 11.01
C THR A 241 -10.81 2.35 12.50
N THR A 242 -10.34 3.31 13.29
CA THR A 242 -10.64 3.35 14.74
C THR A 242 -12.09 3.71 15.05
N HIS A 243 -12.80 4.43 14.14
CA HIS A 243 -14.17 4.87 14.36
C HIS A 243 -15.24 3.99 13.69
N ALA A 244 -14.93 3.40 12.54
CA ALA A 244 -15.89 2.53 11.82
C ALA A 244 -15.50 1.03 11.85
N GLY A 245 -14.30 0.71 12.32
CA GLY A 245 -13.76 -0.65 12.30
C GLY A 245 -13.14 -1.05 10.95
N ALA A 246 -12.15 -1.93 11.03
CA ALA A 246 -11.37 -2.36 9.86
C ALA A 246 -12.22 -3.05 8.79
N ALA A 247 -13.23 -3.83 9.21
CA ALA A 247 -14.09 -4.57 8.30
C ALA A 247 -14.92 -3.68 7.37
N LEU A 248 -15.32 -2.46 7.82
CA LEU A 248 -16.07 -1.52 6.99
C LEU A 248 -15.15 -0.63 6.15
N VAL A 249 -13.96 -0.32 6.66
CA VAL A 249 -12.98 0.54 5.96
C VAL A 249 -12.23 -0.22 4.87
N SER A 250 -11.97 -1.52 5.05
CA SER A 250 -11.19 -2.33 4.11
C SER A 250 -11.66 -2.24 2.65
N PRO A 251 -12.97 -2.34 2.30
CA PRO A 251 -13.40 -2.22 0.92
C PRO A 251 -13.21 -0.83 0.31
N MET A 252 -13.05 0.20 1.14
CA MET A 252 -12.83 1.58 0.66
C MET A 252 -11.48 1.72 -0.07
N THR A 253 -10.55 0.78 0.13
CA THR A 253 -9.28 0.76 -0.59
C THR A 253 -9.46 0.69 -2.11
N TYR A 254 -10.53 0.08 -2.61
CA TYR A 254 -10.77 -0.03 -4.05
C TYR A 254 -11.02 1.31 -4.74
N VAL A 255 -11.31 2.39 -3.99
CA VAL A 255 -11.36 3.74 -4.58
C VAL A 255 -10.02 4.15 -5.17
N GLN A 256 -8.91 3.62 -4.65
CA GLN A 256 -7.58 3.89 -5.21
C GLN A 256 -7.50 3.49 -6.68
N LEU A 257 -8.09 2.35 -7.06
CA LEU A 257 -8.10 1.90 -8.45
C LEU A 257 -8.89 2.85 -9.35
N ILE A 258 -10.06 3.31 -8.88
CA ILE A 258 -10.89 4.26 -9.62
C ILE A 258 -10.15 5.60 -9.80
N VAL A 259 -9.50 6.08 -8.72
CA VAL A 259 -8.72 7.32 -8.77
C VAL A 259 -7.46 7.15 -9.63
N ALA A 260 -6.78 5.99 -9.53
CA ALA A 260 -5.61 5.67 -10.34
C ALA A 260 -5.94 5.63 -11.83
N ALA A 261 -7.06 4.98 -12.22
CA ALA A 261 -7.54 4.97 -13.60
C ALA A 261 -7.91 6.38 -14.09
N GLY A 262 -8.62 7.15 -13.28
CA GLY A 262 -8.97 8.54 -13.61
C GLY A 262 -7.76 9.45 -13.79
N LEU A 263 -6.77 9.36 -12.88
CA LEU A 263 -5.53 10.13 -12.96
C LEU A 263 -4.63 9.63 -14.09
N GLY A 264 -4.57 8.31 -14.32
CA GLY A 264 -3.86 7.70 -15.45
C GLY A 264 -4.36 8.26 -16.78
N TRP A 265 -5.68 8.29 -16.94
CA TRP A 265 -6.29 8.86 -18.13
C TRP A 265 -6.08 10.38 -18.24
N ALA A 266 -6.34 11.14 -17.17
CA ALA A 266 -6.32 12.60 -17.21
C ALA A 266 -4.90 13.20 -17.30
N TRP A 267 -3.90 12.60 -16.65
CA TRP A 267 -2.53 13.16 -16.57
C TRP A 267 -1.55 12.49 -17.50
N PHE A 268 -1.77 11.23 -17.85
CA PHE A 268 -0.81 10.43 -18.62
C PHE A 268 -1.38 9.91 -19.93
N ALA A 269 -2.63 10.26 -20.28
CA ALA A 269 -3.34 9.76 -21.46
C ALA A 269 -3.42 8.22 -21.53
N GLU A 270 -3.41 7.56 -20.36
CA GLU A 270 -3.50 6.11 -20.22
C GLU A 270 -4.96 5.68 -20.16
N ALA A 271 -5.58 5.47 -21.32
CA ALA A 271 -6.92 4.89 -21.37
C ALA A 271 -6.82 3.38 -21.07
N PRO A 272 -7.52 2.87 -20.04
CA PRO A 272 -7.56 1.43 -19.78
C PRO A 272 -8.14 0.69 -20.99
N ASP A 273 -7.49 -0.38 -21.42
CA ASP A 273 -8.08 -1.25 -22.44
C ASP A 273 -9.14 -2.19 -21.82
N VAL A 274 -9.97 -2.79 -22.69
CA VAL A 274 -11.08 -3.67 -22.24
C VAL A 274 -10.54 -4.90 -21.49
N VAL A 275 -9.34 -5.38 -21.83
CA VAL A 275 -8.71 -6.56 -21.21
C VAL A 275 -8.25 -6.20 -19.80
N SER A 276 -7.57 -5.07 -19.65
CA SER A 276 -7.17 -4.55 -18.32
C SER A 276 -8.39 -4.32 -17.43
N LEU A 277 -9.44 -3.65 -17.92
CA LEU A 277 -10.69 -3.43 -17.17
C LEU A 277 -11.35 -4.75 -16.71
N ALA A 278 -11.36 -5.77 -17.55
CA ALA A 278 -11.89 -7.08 -17.18
C ALA A 278 -11.05 -7.74 -16.07
N GLY A 279 -9.72 -7.66 -16.16
CA GLY A 279 -8.80 -8.17 -15.13
C GLY A 279 -8.92 -7.41 -13.81
N GLU A 280 -9.01 -6.09 -13.85
CA GLU A 280 -9.24 -5.24 -12.66
C GLU A 280 -10.56 -5.58 -11.97
N ALA A 281 -11.64 -5.78 -12.75
CA ALA A 281 -12.94 -6.20 -12.22
C ALA A 281 -12.85 -7.57 -11.52
N LEU A 282 -12.09 -8.53 -12.06
CA LEU A 282 -11.84 -9.82 -11.42
C LEU A 282 -11.04 -9.67 -10.12
N ILE A 283 -10.03 -8.81 -10.08
CA ILE A 283 -9.23 -8.55 -8.86
C ILE A 283 -10.11 -7.95 -7.77
N ILE A 284 -10.91 -6.93 -8.11
CA ILE A 284 -11.87 -6.32 -7.17
C ILE A 284 -12.89 -7.36 -6.70
N GLY A 285 -13.46 -8.12 -7.63
CA GLY A 285 -14.43 -9.18 -7.33
C GLY A 285 -13.87 -10.22 -6.38
N GLY A 286 -12.65 -10.72 -6.62
CA GLY A 286 -11.94 -11.64 -5.75
C GLY A 286 -11.68 -11.06 -4.37
N GLY A 287 -11.23 -9.80 -4.29
CA GLY A 287 -11.01 -9.10 -3.02
C GLY A 287 -12.30 -8.90 -2.21
N LEU A 288 -13.43 -8.57 -2.87
CA LEU A 288 -14.74 -8.47 -2.22
C LEU A 288 -15.27 -9.82 -1.75
N LEU A 289 -15.05 -10.90 -2.52
CA LEU A 289 -15.39 -12.26 -2.11
C LEU A 289 -14.57 -12.67 -0.88
N LEU A 290 -13.27 -12.40 -0.88
CA LEU A 290 -12.40 -12.66 0.27
C LEU A 290 -12.89 -11.91 1.51
N TRP A 291 -13.20 -10.63 1.38
CA TRP A 291 -13.74 -9.81 2.46
C TRP A 291 -15.07 -10.36 3.01
N ARG A 292 -16.00 -10.78 2.13
CA ARG A 292 -17.26 -11.43 2.55
C ARG A 292 -17.02 -12.73 3.32
N SER A 293 -16.05 -13.54 2.89
CA SER A 293 -15.74 -14.82 3.52
C SER A 293 -15.12 -14.70 4.92
N GLN A 294 -14.57 -13.53 5.25
CA GLN A 294 -13.95 -13.25 6.56
C GLN A 294 -14.90 -12.57 7.56
N ARG A 295 -16.14 -12.26 7.16
CA ARG A 295 -17.13 -11.70 8.09
C ARG A 295 -17.54 -12.78 9.10
N PRO A 296 -17.57 -12.46 10.42
CA PRO A 296 -18.21 -13.36 11.37
C PRO A 296 -19.70 -13.51 11.00
N PRO A 297 -20.29 -14.71 11.23
CA PRO A 297 -21.73 -14.89 11.07
C PRO A 297 -22.48 -13.82 11.86
N MET A 298 -23.46 -13.17 11.26
CA MET A 298 -24.36 -12.29 12.03
C MET A 298 -25.04 -13.14 13.11
N PRO A 299 -25.14 -12.65 14.35
CA PRO A 299 -25.98 -13.32 15.36
C PRO A 299 -27.39 -13.48 14.75
N PRO A 300 -28.06 -14.60 15.01
CA PRO A 300 -29.42 -14.77 14.57
C PRO A 300 -30.28 -13.61 15.08
N GLU A 301 -31.00 -12.95 14.19
CA GLU A 301 -32.01 -11.96 14.55
C GLU A 301 -33.06 -12.66 15.41
N GLY A 302 -33.15 -12.29 16.69
CA GLY A 302 -34.27 -12.65 17.54
C GLY A 302 -33.98 -13.72 18.59
N THR A 303 -33.27 -13.34 19.65
CA THR A 303 -33.64 -13.75 21.00
C THR A 303 -34.07 -12.48 21.73
N PRO A 304 -35.40 -12.25 21.94
CA PRO A 304 -35.83 -11.24 22.91
C PRO A 304 -35.39 -11.70 24.28
N ASP A 305 -34.74 -10.80 25.04
CA ASP A 305 -34.50 -10.96 26.49
C ASP A 305 -35.80 -10.98 27.29
#